data_66952661703f75ad3e97bb797515741c
#
_entry.id   66952661703f75ad3e97bb797515741c
#
_cell.length_a   1.000
_cell.length_b   1.000
_cell.length_c   1.000
_cell.angle_alpha   90.00
_cell.angle_beta   90.00
_cell.angle_gamma   90.00
#
_symmetry.space_group_name_H-M   'P 1'
#
loop_
_entity.id
_entity.type
_entity.pdbx_description
1 polymer ?
#
loop_
_entity_poly.entity_id
_entity_poly.type
_entity_poly.pdbx_seq_one_letter_code
_entity_poly.pdbx_strand_id
1 'polypeptide(L)'
;MYEKYKKYFKNIPIIQLIGTNGKGSTGRYLTQLLENLNYKIGHYTSPHIFSFNERFYLDGKIANDEELEQAHIRLEEIFKQDLQKLSYFEYATFLAMILFQKCDFIVLEAGVGGEYDATSVFERRMNIFTRIGFDHIQILGNSLEDIARTKLKVMAPIALISDEQEQNVLNLAKKIAFLKKANLQVSSLNPFLKETFEIYCKKFVLPCFLKHNLKLALKACEILTSQEKTLEALKKLQELNLQGRCQEISPNFFVDVGHNPMAAKAMIDKFQGEKINLIYNAYLDKDIFQILNTLKPIIDTIQIYKYKSVERKLADDEIYSIASKLGIQCKEFVKLEENKKNLVFGSFMLVENFLKEWCGKK
;
A
#
# COMPACT_ATOMS: atom_id res chain seq x y z
N MET A 1 21.59 -14.09 5.54
CA MET A 1 22.26 -12.86 5.09
C MET A 1 22.30 -11.79 6.21
N TYR A 2 21.16 -11.33 6.73
CA TYR A 2 21.08 -10.27 7.75
C TYR A 2 21.96 -10.49 8.97
N GLU A 3 21.93 -11.65 9.61
CA GLU A 3 22.71 -11.93 10.84
C GLU A 3 24.22 -11.69 10.66
N LYS A 4 24.76 -11.94 9.45
CA LYS A 4 26.17 -11.66 9.12
C LYS A 4 26.51 -10.18 9.13
N TYR A 5 25.54 -9.31 8.79
CA TYR A 5 25.73 -7.88 8.58
C TYR A 5 25.02 -7.00 9.60
N LYS A 6 24.32 -7.58 10.58
CA LYS A 6 23.51 -6.91 11.60
C LYS A 6 24.23 -5.76 12.29
N LYS A 7 25.54 -5.90 12.56
CA LYS A 7 26.36 -4.90 13.24
C LYS A 7 26.49 -3.56 12.48
N TYR A 8 26.19 -3.53 11.19
CA TYR A 8 26.26 -2.32 10.37
C TYR A 8 24.96 -1.53 10.36
N PHE A 9 23.86 -2.09 10.88
CA PHE A 9 22.58 -1.42 10.96
C PHE A 9 22.34 -0.90 12.38
N LYS A 10 21.97 0.37 12.48
CA LYS A 10 21.62 0.97 13.76
C LYS A 10 20.30 0.40 14.27
N ASN A 11 20.16 0.31 15.58
CA ASN A 11 18.91 -0.08 16.22
C ASN A 11 17.96 1.13 16.30
N ILE A 12 17.30 1.41 15.19
CA ILE A 12 16.27 2.45 15.06
C ILE A 12 14.91 1.79 15.23
N PRO A 13 13.95 2.39 15.96
CA PRO A 13 12.61 1.85 16.09
C PRO A 13 11.94 1.66 14.75
N ILE A 14 11.64 0.42 14.38
CA ILE A 14 10.97 0.04 13.12
C ILE A 14 9.50 -0.22 13.37
N ILE A 15 8.65 0.41 12.57
CA ILE A 15 7.23 0.14 12.43
C ILE A 15 7.02 -0.58 11.10
N GLN A 16 6.63 -1.86 11.13
CA GLN A 16 6.41 -2.63 9.92
C GLN A 16 4.91 -2.73 9.61
N LEU A 17 4.55 -2.43 8.36
CA LEU A 17 3.19 -2.56 7.85
C LEU A 17 3.03 -3.87 7.06
N ILE A 18 2.02 -4.63 7.42
CA ILE A 18 1.71 -5.93 6.82
C ILE A 18 0.21 -5.99 6.53
N GLY A 19 -0.15 -6.55 5.40
CA GLY A 19 -1.56 -6.70 5.01
C GLY A 19 -1.69 -7.02 3.54
N THR A 20 -2.91 -7.05 3.05
CA THR A 20 -3.16 -7.18 1.61
C THR A 20 -3.25 -5.80 0.98
N ASN A 21 -4.19 -4.98 1.41
CA ASN A 21 -4.36 -3.61 0.93
C ASN A 21 -4.14 -2.59 2.06
N GLY A 22 -3.82 -1.34 1.69
CA GLY A 22 -3.72 -0.22 2.62
C GLY A 22 -2.37 -0.01 3.29
N LYS A 23 -1.38 -0.89 3.09
CA LYS A 23 -0.04 -0.77 3.69
C LYS A 23 0.62 0.58 3.41
N GLY A 24 0.81 0.91 2.11
CA GLY A 24 1.47 2.16 1.71
C GLY A 24 0.75 3.41 2.20
N SER A 25 -0.60 3.45 2.08
CA SER A 25 -1.39 4.60 2.55
C SER A 25 -1.33 4.77 4.06
N THR A 26 -1.46 3.67 4.83
CA THR A 26 -1.34 3.72 6.31
C THR A 26 0.06 4.15 6.73
N GLY A 27 1.10 3.61 6.06
CA GLY A 27 2.49 3.98 6.31
C GLY A 27 2.76 5.45 6.02
N ARG A 28 2.27 5.97 4.89
CA ARG A 28 2.46 7.37 4.52
C ARG A 28 1.70 8.32 5.45
N TYR A 29 0.47 8.00 5.85
CA TYR A 29 -0.24 8.78 6.87
C TYR A 29 0.51 8.81 8.21
N LEU A 30 1.01 7.66 8.68
CA LEU A 30 1.79 7.60 9.91
C LEU A 30 3.07 8.43 9.79
N THR A 31 3.77 8.35 8.66
CA THR A 31 4.96 9.14 8.37
C THR A 31 4.66 10.63 8.45
N GLN A 32 3.65 11.12 7.73
CA GLN A 32 3.26 12.53 7.73
C GLN A 32 2.82 13.01 9.14
N LEU A 33 2.12 12.17 9.91
CA LEU A 33 1.74 12.48 11.30
C LEU A 33 2.97 12.66 12.20
N LEU A 34 3.94 11.76 12.11
CA LEU A 34 5.16 11.83 12.92
C LEU A 34 6.06 13.01 12.48
N GLU A 35 6.16 13.30 11.19
CA GLU A 35 6.86 14.48 10.67
C GLU A 35 6.25 15.79 11.18
N ASN A 36 4.91 15.87 11.28
CA ASN A 36 4.22 17.02 11.89
C ASN A 36 4.54 17.24 13.37
N LEU A 37 5.15 16.24 14.02
CA LEU A 37 5.70 16.30 15.37
C LEU A 37 7.21 16.50 15.39
N ASN A 38 7.82 16.85 14.26
CA ASN A 38 9.24 17.08 14.07
C ASN A 38 10.13 15.84 14.25
N TYR A 39 9.58 14.62 14.10
CA TYR A 39 10.40 13.41 13.98
C TYR A 39 10.94 13.27 12.57
N LYS A 40 12.18 12.85 12.44
CA LYS A 40 12.80 12.47 11.18
C LYS A 40 12.42 11.03 10.83
N ILE A 41 11.71 10.83 9.73
CA ILE A 41 11.13 9.53 9.36
C ILE A 41 11.71 9.04 8.04
N GLY A 42 12.10 7.75 8.00
CA GLY A 42 12.32 7.03 6.76
C GLY A 42 11.12 6.12 6.46
N HIS A 43 10.51 6.24 5.27
CA HIS A 43 9.42 5.37 4.86
C HIS A 43 9.77 4.61 3.57
N TYR A 44 9.91 3.28 3.70
CA TYR A 44 10.08 2.36 2.58
C TYR A 44 8.73 1.80 2.16
N THR A 45 8.36 1.97 0.88
CA THR A 45 7.11 1.50 0.29
C THR A 45 7.34 0.77 -1.03
N SER A 46 6.40 -0.08 -1.45
CA SER A 46 6.51 -0.84 -2.69
C SER A 46 5.15 -1.31 -3.23
N PRO A 47 5.03 -1.49 -4.57
CA PRO A 47 5.99 -1.07 -5.60
C PRO A 47 5.92 0.45 -5.88
N HIS A 48 6.78 0.97 -6.74
CA HIS A 48 6.72 2.33 -7.29
C HIS A 48 5.81 2.39 -8.53
N ILE A 49 5.46 3.62 -8.95
CA ILE A 49 4.71 3.86 -10.20
C ILE A 49 5.70 4.23 -11.32
N PHE A 50 6.49 5.30 -11.16
CA PHE A 50 7.36 5.83 -12.22
C PHE A 50 8.84 5.58 -11.98
N SER A 51 9.30 5.74 -10.75
CA SER A 51 10.71 5.74 -10.41
C SER A 51 10.99 4.88 -9.18
N PHE A 52 12.13 4.17 -9.23
CA PHE A 52 12.63 3.39 -8.09
C PHE A 52 12.75 4.22 -6.81
N ASN A 53 13.06 5.50 -6.94
CA ASN A 53 13.20 6.46 -5.84
C ASN A 53 11.95 6.61 -5.00
N GLU A 54 10.74 6.45 -5.59
CA GLU A 54 9.44 6.54 -4.87
C GLU A 54 9.35 5.57 -3.70
N ARG A 55 10.13 4.48 -3.74
CA ARG A 55 10.22 3.49 -2.65
C ARG A 55 10.84 4.05 -1.38
N PHE A 56 11.58 5.16 -1.49
CA PHE A 56 12.39 5.73 -0.42
C PHE A 56 11.95 7.16 -0.14
N TYR A 57 11.10 7.31 0.84
CA TYR A 57 10.67 8.63 1.31
C TYR A 57 11.41 8.97 2.59
N LEU A 58 12.10 10.10 2.60
CA LEU A 58 12.97 10.53 3.68
C LEU A 58 12.75 12.02 3.94
N ASP A 59 12.42 12.35 5.19
CA ASP A 59 12.38 13.74 5.65
C ASP A 59 11.53 14.65 4.75
N GLY A 60 10.28 14.25 4.52
CA GLY A 60 9.30 15.02 3.77
C GLY A 60 9.36 14.91 2.24
N LYS A 61 10.32 14.18 1.66
CA LYS A 61 10.51 14.06 0.21
C LYS A 61 10.90 12.65 -0.24
N ILE A 62 10.75 12.38 -1.53
CA ILE A 62 11.33 11.20 -2.18
C ILE A 62 12.85 11.41 -2.25
N ALA A 63 13.61 10.37 -1.89
CA ALA A 63 15.07 10.40 -1.99
C ALA A 63 15.53 10.63 -3.44
N ASN A 64 16.50 11.49 -3.63
CA ASN A 64 17.08 11.76 -4.94
C ASN A 64 18.15 10.70 -5.32
N ASP A 65 18.62 10.75 -6.58
CA ASP A 65 19.59 9.79 -7.10
C ASP A 65 20.92 9.83 -6.34
N GLU A 66 21.37 11.01 -5.91
CA GLU A 66 22.62 11.17 -5.15
C GLU A 66 22.51 10.52 -3.76
N GLU A 67 21.38 10.71 -3.06
CA GLU A 67 21.11 10.07 -1.77
C GLU A 67 21.09 8.54 -1.89
N LEU A 68 20.50 8.01 -2.97
CA LEU A 68 20.46 6.57 -3.24
C LEU A 68 21.84 6.02 -3.64
N GLU A 69 22.60 6.75 -4.45
CA GLU A 69 23.95 6.35 -4.87
C GLU A 69 24.89 6.28 -3.66
N GLN A 70 24.88 7.27 -2.76
CA GLN A 70 25.67 7.23 -1.54
C GLN A 70 25.29 6.03 -0.64
N ALA A 71 23.99 5.71 -0.55
CA ALA A 71 23.52 4.55 0.19
C ALA A 71 23.95 3.24 -0.50
N HIS A 72 23.95 3.18 -1.83
CA HIS A 72 24.43 2.05 -2.61
C HIS A 72 25.92 1.79 -2.41
N ILE A 73 26.78 2.81 -2.55
CA ILE A 73 28.22 2.71 -2.30
C ILE A 73 28.46 2.15 -0.88
N ARG A 74 27.72 2.66 0.10
CA ARG A 74 27.86 2.16 1.47
C ARG A 74 27.43 0.71 1.61
N LEU A 75 26.39 0.29 0.89
CA LEU A 75 25.92 -1.09 0.86
C LEU A 75 26.95 -2.03 0.22
N GLU A 76 27.59 -1.60 -0.89
CA GLU A 76 28.69 -2.33 -1.54
C GLU A 76 29.89 -2.54 -0.61
N GLU A 77 30.31 -1.51 0.12
CA GLU A 77 31.39 -1.61 1.12
C GLU A 77 31.10 -2.66 2.20
N ILE A 78 29.82 -2.74 2.63
CA ILE A 78 29.38 -3.65 3.69
C ILE A 78 29.26 -5.08 3.17
N PHE A 79 28.54 -5.29 2.06
CA PHE A 79 28.18 -6.62 1.57
C PHE A 79 29.22 -7.23 0.64
N LYS A 80 30.00 -6.39 -0.05
CA LYS A 80 31.02 -6.84 -1.03
C LYS A 80 30.42 -7.84 -2.02
N GLN A 81 31.03 -9.00 -2.22
CA GLN A 81 30.55 -10.04 -3.13
C GLN A 81 29.20 -10.64 -2.77
N ASP A 82 28.76 -10.53 -1.50
CA ASP A 82 27.45 -11.02 -1.09
C ASP A 82 26.30 -10.12 -1.59
N LEU A 83 26.58 -8.90 -2.05
CA LEU A 83 25.56 -8.00 -2.62
C LEU A 83 24.86 -8.64 -3.83
N GLN A 84 25.59 -9.34 -4.68
CA GLN A 84 25.05 -10.00 -5.87
C GLN A 84 24.14 -11.20 -5.56
N LYS A 85 24.13 -11.68 -4.32
CA LYS A 85 23.27 -12.78 -3.88
C LYS A 85 21.90 -12.31 -3.41
N LEU A 86 21.69 -11.00 -3.26
CA LEU A 86 20.43 -10.43 -2.85
C LEU A 86 19.45 -10.43 -4.02
N SER A 87 18.21 -10.81 -3.76
CA SER A 87 17.11 -10.52 -4.67
C SER A 87 16.89 -9.00 -4.76
N TYR A 88 16.21 -8.56 -5.80
CA TYR A 88 15.88 -7.14 -5.99
C TYR A 88 15.19 -6.51 -4.76
N PHE A 89 14.24 -7.23 -4.15
CA PHE A 89 13.51 -6.72 -3.00
C PHE A 89 14.38 -6.70 -1.72
N GLU A 90 15.23 -7.70 -1.51
CA GLU A 90 16.20 -7.71 -0.41
C GLU A 90 17.21 -6.57 -0.56
N TYR A 91 17.75 -6.35 -1.78
CA TYR A 91 18.63 -5.24 -2.07
C TYR A 91 17.97 -3.90 -1.72
N ALA A 92 16.76 -3.64 -2.24
CA ALA A 92 16.03 -2.41 -1.98
C ALA A 92 15.72 -2.22 -0.48
N THR A 93 15.44 -3.31 0.24
CA THR A 93 15.20 -3.27 1.69
C THR A 93 16.47 -2.88 2.45
N PHE A 94 17.62 -3.47 2.13
CA PHE A 94 18.90 -3.10 2.78
C PHE A 94 19.33 -1.68 2.41
N LEU A 95 19.08 -1.25 1.16
CA LEU A 95 19.34 0.12 0.72
C LEU A 95 18.53 1.14 1.56
N ALA A 96 17.24 0.85 1.80
CA ALA A 96 16.39 1.65 2.68
C ALA A 96 16.98 1.75 4.09
N MET A 97 17.42 0.63 4.63
CA MET A 97 18.00 0.61 6.00
C MET A 97 19.32 1.40 6.11
N ILE A 98 20.12 1.45 5.06
CA ILE A 98 21.33 2.30 5.03
C ILE A 98 20.92 3.77 4.93
N LEU A 99 20.00 4.11 4.04
CA LEU A 99 19.53 5.47 3.81
C LEU A 99 18.91 6.09 5.09
N PHE A 100 18.17 5.28 5.84
CA PHE A 100 17.39 5.74 7.01
C PHE A 100 18.15 5.73 8.35
N GLN A 101 19.46 5.51 8.36
CA GLN A 101 20.25 5.39 9.59
C GLN A 101 20.29 6.64 10.49
N LYS A 102 19.78 7.78 10.01
CA LYS A 102 19.71 9.03 10.77
C LYS A 102 18.26 9.42 11.14
N CYS A 103 17.30 8.51 10.96
CA CYS A 103 15.91 8.72 11.29
C CYS A 103 15.63 8.40 12.78
N ASP A 104 14.57 9.01 13.31
CA ASP A 104 14.04 8.68 14.64
C ASP A 104 13.17 7.43 14.60
N PHE A 105 12.45 7.23 13.49
CA PHE A 105 11.65 6.04 13.20
C PHE A 105 11.81 5.62 11.74
N ILE A 106 11.67 4.31 11.51
CA ILE A 106 11.60 3.74 10.17
C ILE A 106 10.26 3.04 9.99
N VAL A 107 9.54 3.39 8.94
CA VAL A 107 8.28 2.78 8.53
C VAL A 107 8.56 1.87 7.35
N LEU A 108 8.42 0.54 7.51
CA LEU A 108 8.71 -0.45 6.47
C LEU A 108 7.43 -1.12 5.97
N GLU A 109 7.15 -1.01 4.69
CA GLU A 109 6.08 -1.77 4.04
C GLU A 109 6.61 -3.16 3.63
N ALA A 110 5.96 -4.24 4.12
CA ALA A 110 6.23 -5.59 3.65
C ALA A 110 5.77 -5.78 2.19
N GLY A 111 6.58 -6.48 1.40
CA GLY A 111 6.26 -6.76 0.01
C GLY A 111 5.15 -7.81 -0.12
N VAL A 112 5.44 -9.05 0.24
CA VAL A 112 4.51 -10.18 0.16
C VAL A 112 4.56 -11.02 1.43
N GLY A 113 3.37 -11.35 1.98
CA GLY A 113 3.28 -12.18 3.18
C GLY A 113 3.73 -11.44 4.43
N GLY A 114 4.64 -12.02 5.18
CA GLY A 114 5.23 -11.48 6.41
C GLY A 114 6.39 -12.34 6.89
N GLU A 115 6.18 -13.63 7.16
CA GLU A 115 7.16 -14.53 7.77
C GLU A 115 8.50 -14.60 7.02
N TYR A 116 8.45 -14.60 5.70
CA TYR A 116 9.62 -14.69 4.82
C TYR A 116 9.90 -13.40 4.05
N ASP A 117 9.26 -12.30 4.43
CA ASP A 117 9.49 -11.00 3.80
C ASP A 117 10.83 -10.41 4.24
N ALA A 118 11.56 -9.79 3.32
CA ALA A 118 12.87 -9.20 3.60
C ALA A 118 12.82 -8.14 4.71
N THR A 119 11.73 -7.39 4.84
CA THR A 119 11.54 -6.40 5.90
C THR A 119 11.39 -7.03 7.28
N SER A 120 11.11 -8.34 7.36
CA SER A 120 10.88 -9.05 8.61
C SER A 120 12.15 -9.56 9.30
N VAL A 121 13.32 -9.39 8.68
CA VAL A 121 14.59 -9.79 9.29
C VAL A 121 15.04 -8.82 10.40
N PHE A 122 14.59 -7.58 10.35
CA PHE A 122 14.94 -6.55 11.32
C PHE A 122 14.08 -6.66 12.59
N GLU A 123 14.64 -6.27 13.73
CA GLU A 123 13.88 -6.17 14.97
C GLU A 123 12.85 -5.02 14.85
N ARG A 124 11.61 -5.29 15.19
CA ARG A 124 10.49 -4.36 15.05
C ARG A 124 10.01 -3.91 16.42
N ARG A 125 9.83 -2.61 16.58
CA ARG A 125 9.15 -2.05 17.74
C ARG A 125 7.64 -2.32 17.67
N MET A 126 7.06 -2.28 16.47
CA MET A 126 5.62 -2.41 16.28
C MET A 126 5.30 -3.02 14.92
N ASN A 127 4.26 -3.87 14.87
CA ASN A 127 3.60 -4.23 13.62
C ASN A 127 2.24 -3.54 13.51
N ILE A 128 1.92 -3.08 12.29
CA ILE A 128 0.61 -2.61 11.91
C ILE A 128 0.06 -3.56 10.85
N PHE A 129 -1.01 -4.28 11.20
CA PHE A 129 -1.70 -5.18 10.28
C PHE A 129 -2.87 -4.43 9.65
N THR A 130 -2.71 -4.03 8.37
CA THR A 130 -3.80 -3.48 7.57
C THR A 130 -4.75 -4.60 7.15
N ARG A 131 -5.81 -4.29 6.41
CA ARG A 131 -6.79 -5.31 6.03
C ARG A 131 -6.14 -6.48 5.29
N ILE A 132 -6.41 -7.70 5.75
CA ILE A 132 -5.95 -8.97 5.18
C ILE A 132 -7.10 -9.56 4.35
N GLY A 133 -6.81 -10.00 3.14
CA GLY A 133 -7.76 -10.62 2.22
C GLY A 133 -7.03 -11.47 1.18
N PHE A 134 -7.76 -11.98 0.22
CA PHE A 134 -7.21 -12.82 -0.84
C PHE A 134 -6.34 -12.00 -1.81
N ASP A 135 -5.07 -12.36 -1.89
CA ASP A 135 -4.10 -11.96 -2.90
C ASP A 135 -2.90 -12.90 -2.80
N HIS A 136 -2.12 -13.02 -3.86
CA HIS A 136 -0.93 -13.90 -3.93
C HIS A 136 -1.19 -15.34 -3.46
N ILE A 137 -2.34 -15.91 -3.80
CA ILE A 137 -2.79 -17.23 -3.36
C ILE A 137 -1.79 -18.33 -3.73
N GLN A 138 -1.11 -18.22 -4.86
CA GLN A 138 -0.09 -19.16 -5.32
C GLN A 138 1.13 -19.25 -4.39
N ILE A 139 1.38 -18.20 -3.59
CA ILE A 139 2.54 -18.09 -2.69
C ILE A 139 2.12 -18.26 -1.23
N LEU A 140 0.98 -17.65 -0.84
CA LEU A 140 0.58 -17.51 0.56
C LEU A 140 -0.42 -18.59 1.01
N GLY A 141 -1.01 -19.34 0.08
CA GLY A 141 -2.00 -20.38 0.35
C GLY A 141 -3.39 -20.05 -0.17
N ASN A 142 -4.24 -21.08 -0.23
CA ASN A 142 -5.55 -21.02 -0.89
C ASN A 142 -6.68 -20.61 0.06
N SER A 143 -6.41 -20.46 1.35
CA SER A 143 -7.40 -20.02 2.34
C SER A 143 -7.02 -18.66 2.94
N LEU A 144 -8.02 -17.90 3.37
CA LEU A 144 -7.80 -16.64 4.09
C LEU A 144 -7.01 -16.88 5.39
N GLU A 145 -7.20 -18.05 6.03
CA GLU A 145 -6.47 -18.41 7.25
C GLU A 145 -4.97 -18.60 6.98
N ASP A 146 -4.59 -19.28 5.88
CA ASP A 146 -3.18 -19.47 5.50
C ASP A 146 -2.50 -18.13 5.23
N ILE A 147 -3.15 -17.27 4.43
CA ILE A 147 -2.69 -15.93 4.12
C ILE A 147 -2.52 -15.11 5.41
N ALA A 148 -3.51 -15.14 6.30
CA ALA A 148 -3.47 -14.41 7.55
C ALA A 148 -2.37 -14.96 8.49
N ARG A 149 -2.22 -16.28 8.56
CA ARG A 149 -1.19 -16.94 9.39
C ARG A 149 0.21 -16.50 9.01
N THR A 150 0.55 -16.52 7.72
CA THR A 150 1.85 -16.08 7.20
C THR A 150 2.14 -14.62 7.55
N LYS A 151 1.12 -13.76 7.46
CA LYS A 151 1.23 -12.34 7.80
C LYS A 151 1.35 -12.10 9.31
N LEU A 152 0.57 -12.78 10.11
CA LEU A 152 0.48 -12.56 11.56
C LEU A 152 1.63 -13.22 12.36
N LYS A 153 2.30 -14.24 11.81
CA LYS A 153 3.42 -14.93 12.48
C LYS A 153 4.58 -14.01 12.86
N VAL A 154 4.78 -12.90 12.18
CA VAL A 154 5.85 -11.93 12.47
C VAL A 154 5.50 -10.92 13.55
N MET A 155 4.36 -11.08 14.21
CA MET A 155 3.87 -10.14 15.21
C MET A 155 4.95 -9.77 16.24
N ALA A 156 5.21 -8.47 16.34
CA ALA A 156 6.12 -7.85 17.30
C ALA A 156 5.46 -7.74 18.70
N PRO A 157 6.23 -7.42 19.76
CA PRO A 157 5.67 -7.24 21.09
C PRO A 157 4.53 -6.22 21.18
N ILE A 158 4.54 -5.18 20.34
CA ILE A 158 3.42 -4.25 20.15
C ILE A 158 2.84 -4.49 18.77
N ALA A 159 1.54 -4.75 18.70
CA ALA A 159 0.83 -5.00 17.46
C ALA A 159 -0.50 -4.24 17.40
N LEU A 160 -0.78 -3.66 16.26
CA LEU A 160 -2.03 -3.00 15.96
C LEU A 160 -2.65 -3.66 14.72
N ILE A 161 -3.93 -4.01 14.77
CA ILE A 161 -4.64 -4.61 13.65
C ILE A 161 -5.88 -3.77 13.29
N SER A 162 -6.16 -3.64 11.99
CA SER A 162 -7.36 -2.97 11.50
C SER A 162 -8.63 -3.64 12.01
N ASP A 163 -9.62 -2.86 12.39
CA ASP A 163 -10.96 -3.32 12.76
C ASP A 163 -11.80 -3.83 11.57
N GLU A 164 -11.35 -3.61 10.33
CA GLU A 164 -12.00 -4.12 9.13
C GLU A 164 -11.66 -5.59 8.80
N GLN A 165 -10.98 -6.31 9.69
CA GLN A 165 -10.70 -7.73 9.47
C GLN A 165 -11.95 -8.58 9.56
N GLU A 166 -11.95 -9.68 8.83
CA GLU A 166 -12.92 -10.73 9.07
C GLU A 166 -12.74 -11.36 10.47
N GLN A 167 -13.81 -11.85 11.07
CA GLN A 167 -13.79 -12.34 12.45
C GLN A 167 -12.83 -13.51 12.68
N ASN A 168 -12.69 -14.41 11.68
CA ASN A 168 -11.73 -15.50 11.70
C ASN A 168 -10.27 -15.01 11.75
N VAL A 169 -9.94 -13.95 11.00
CA VAL A 169 -8.63 -13.30 11.02
C VAL A 169 -8.35 -12.66 12.37
N LEU A 170 -9.33 -11.96 12.97
CA LEU A 170 -9.21 -11.38 14.32
C LEU A 170 -9.00 -12.47 15.38
N ASN A 171 -9.72 -13.58 15.29
CA ASN A 171 -9.56 -14.70 16.22
C ASN A 171 -8.18 -15.35 16.10
N LEU A 172 -7.67 -15.51 14.87
CA LEU A 172 -6.31 -16.00 14.62
C LEU A 172 -5.26 -15.02 15.16
N ALA A 173 -5.45 -13.71 14.95
CA ALA A 173 -4.54 -12.69 15.46
C ALA A 173 -4.46 -12.71 17.00
N LYS A 174 -5.59 -12.86 17.70
CA LYS A 174 -5.63 -13.00 19.16
C LYS A 174 -4.91 -14.24 19.65
N LYS A 175 -5.07 -15.38 18.97
CA LYS A 175 -4.34 -16.64 19.30
C LYS A 175 -2.84 -16.46 19.14
N ILE A 176 -2.39 -15.84 18.04
CA ILE A 176 -0.96 -15.60 17.79
C ILE A 176 -0.39 -14.61 18.80
N ALA A 177 -1.13 -13.53 19.12
CA ALA A 177 -0.74 -12.56 20.13
C ALA A 177 -0.54 -13.22 21.50
N PHE A 178 -1.46 -14.08 21.91
CA PHE A 178 -1.35 -14.84 23.18
C PHE A 178 -0.09 -15.71 23.19
N LEU A 179 0.15 -16.49 22.13
CA LEU A 179 1.34 -17.37 22.02
C LEU A 179 2.66 -16.58 22.03
N LYS A 180 2.66 -15.39 21.41
CA LYS A 180 3.84 -14.52 21.34
C LYS A 180 3.98 -13.55 22.52
N LYS A 181 3.01 -13.53 23.45
CA LYS A 181 2.93 -12.57 24.55
C LYS A 181 2.94 -11.12 24.04
N ALA A 182 2.34 -10.88 22.88
CA ALA A 182 2.27 -9.57 22.24
C ALA A 182 1.06 -8.78 22.75
N ASN A 183 1.23 -7.47 22.94
CA ASN A 183 0.14 -6.54 23.20
C ASN A 183 -0.54 -6.20 21.85
N LEU A 184 -1.62 -6.93 21.53
CA LEU A 184 -2.40 -6.71 20.32
C LEU A 184 -3.57 -5.77 20.62
N GLN A 185 -3.65 -4.66 19.88
CA GLN A 185 -4.78 -3.75 19.88
C GLN A 185 -5.53 -3.82 18.54
N VAL A 186 -6.85 -3.75 18.58
CA VAL A 186 -7.68 -3.53 17.38
C VAL A 186 -7.87 -2.03 17.22
N SER A 187 -7.72 -1.53 15.99
CA SER A 187 -7.84 -0.10 15.73
C SER A 187 -9.24 0.43 16.10
N SER A 188 -9.27 1.57 16.72
CA SER A 188 -10.47 2.34 16.99
C SER A 188 -10.13 3.82 16.93
N LEU A 189 -11.06 4.64 16.44
CA LEU A 189 -10.88 6.09 16.50
C LEU A 189 -11.09 6.57 17.93
N ASN A 190 -10.07 7.23 18.49
CA ASN A 190 -10.20 7.86 19.80
C ASN A 190 -11.25 8.98 19.71
N PRO A 191 -12.28 9.00 20.59
CA PRO A 191 -13.29 10.06 20.61
C PRO A 191 -12.70 11.48 20.65
N PHE A 192 -11.56 11.66 21.31
CA PHE A 192 -10.83 12.92 21.40
C PHE A 192 -10.37 13.46 20.03
N LEU A 193 -10.15 12.57 19.03
CA LEU A 193 -9.72 12.92 17.68
C LEU A 193 -10.88 13.08 16.69
N LYS A 194 -12.12 12.67 17.09
CA LYS A 194 -13.23 12.46 16.16
C LYS A 194 -13.59 13.71 15.35
N GLU A 195 -13.74 14.83 15.98
CA GLU A 195 -14.12 16.08 15.30
C GLU A 195 -13.06 16.48 14.24
N THR A 196 -11.79 16.51 14.63
CA THR A 196 -10.69 16.88 13.71
C THR A 196 -10.55 15.87 12.57
N PHE A 197 -10.75 14.57 12.87
CA PHE A 197 -10.76 13.50 11.85
C PHE A 197 -11.87 13.73 10.82
N GLU A 198 -13.10 14.04 11.25
CA GLU A 198 -14.21 14.28 10.33
C GLU A 198 -13.99 15.55 9.48
N ILE A 199 -13.42 16.61 10.06
CA ILE A 199 -13.05 17.82 9.34
C ILE A 199 -12.02 17.48 8.25
N TYR A 200 -10.98 16.74 8.59
CA TYR A 200 -9.95 16.31 7.63
C TYR A 200 -10.55 15.46 6.50
N CYS A 201 -11.38 14.46 6.85
CA CYS A 201 -12.01 13.58 5.87
C CYS A 201 -12.91 14.33 4.89
N LYS A 202 -13.62 15.37 5.36
CA LYS A 202 -14.46 16.24 4.50
C LYS A 202 -13.60 17.14 3.62
N LYS A 203 -12.57 17.76 4.19
CA LYS A 203 -11.67 18.69 3.46
C LYS A 203 -11.06 18.01 2.23
N PHE A 204 -10.60 16.77 2.35
CA PHE A 204 -9.94 16.03 1.27
C PHE A 204 -10.84 15.00 0.57
N VAL A 205 -12.16 15.01 0.83
CA VAL A 205 -13.16 14.11 0.23
C VAL A 205 -12.72 12.65 0.25
N LEU A 206 -12.19 12.20 1.40
CA LEU A 206 -11.56 10.88 1.51
C LEU A 206 -12.54 9.75 1.23
N PRO A 207 -12.20 8.81 0.33
CA PRO A 207 -12.94 7.56 0.19
C PRO A 207 -12.83 6.71 1.46
N CYS A 208 -13.80 5.81 1.66
CA CYS A 208 -13.95 5.03 2.88
C CYS A 208 -12.66 4.29 3.27
N PHE A 209 -12.01 3.63 2.33
CA PHE A 209 -10.77 2.89 2.58
C PHE A 209 -9.60 3.77 3.06
N LEU A 210 -9.49 5.02 2.59
CA LEU A 210 -8.47 5.95 3.09
C LEU A 210 -8.82 6.46 4.50
N LYS A 211 -10.10 6.60 4.84
CA LYS A 211 -10.52 6.91 6.23
C LYS A 211 -10.10 5.81 7.19
N HIS A 212 -10.25 4.54 6.80
CA HIS A 212 -9.82 3.39 7.62
C HIS A 212 -8.29 3.34 7.75
N ASN A 213 -7.55 3.61 6.67
CA ASN A 213 -6.08 3.66 6.71
C ASN A 213 -5.58 4.82 7.61
N LEU A 214 -6.22 6.00 7.53
CA LEU A 214 -5.91 7.12 8.40
C LEU A 214 -6.23 6.81 9.87
N LYS A 215 -7.40 6.21 10.16
CA LYS A 215 -7.76 5.78 11.51
C LYS A 215 -6.72 4.84 12.11
N LEU A 216 -6.24 3.88 11.32
CA LEU A 216 -5.19 2.94 11.73
C LEU A 216 -3.86 3.67 12.00
N ALA A 217 -3.48 4.63 11.16
CA ALA A 217 -2.28 5.46 11.34
C ALA A 217 -2.37 6.37 12.57
N LEU A 218 -3.54 6.97 12.83
CA LEU A 218 -3.78 7.78 14.03
C LEU A 218 -3.62 6.96 15.30
N LYS A 219 -4.19 5.74 15.34
CA LYS A 219 -4.03 4.85 16.50
C LYS A 219 -2.56 4.43 16.69
N ALA A 220 -1.83 4.20 15.61
CA ALA A 220 -0.40 3.92 15.69
C ALA A 220 0.39 5.13 16.22
N CYS A 221 0.10 6.34 15.75
CA CYS A 221 0.71 7.58 16.24
C CYS A 221 0.44 7.79 17.73
N GLU A 222 -0.80 7.54 18.20
CA GLU A 222 -1.17 7.61 19.61
C GLU A 222 -0.34 6.63 20.48
N ILE A 223 -0.15 5.39 20.01
CA ILE A 223 0.66 4.38 20.71
C ILE A 223 2.15 4.78 20.77
N LEU A 224 2.65 5.40 19.72
CA LEU A 224 4.06 5.81 19.61
C LEU A 224 4.36 7.10 20.37
N THR A 225 3.35 7.95 20.58
CA THR A 225 3.52 9.28 21.17
C THR A 225 2.51 9.52 22.32
N SER A 226 1.42 10.23 22.07
CA SER A 226 0.26 10.42 22.96
C SER A 226 -0.96 10.89 22.18
N GLN A 227 -2.15 10.90 22.81
CA GLN A 227 -3.37 11.40 22.15
C GLN A 227 -3.30 12.91 21.85
N GLU A 228 -2.69 13.71 22.71
CA GLU A 228 -2.54 15.17 22.54
C GLU A 228 -1.63 15.48 21.35
N LYS A 229 -0.47 14.82 21.27
CA LYS A 229 0.46 14.93 20.13
C LYS A 229 -0.19 14.45 18.84
N THR A 230 -0.97 13.36 18.89
CA THR A 230 -1.69 12.87 17.71
C THR A 230 -2.73 13.88 17.22
N LEU A 231 -3.44 14.55 18.11
CA LEU A 231 -4.36 15.65 17.73
C LEU A 231 -3.61 16.83 17.12
N GLU A 232 -2.47 17.21 17.68
CA GLU A 232 -1.61 18.26 17.11
C GLU A 232 -1.15 17.90 15.69
N ALA A 233 -0.66 16.67 15.49
CA ALA A 233 -0.22 16.17 14.22
C ALA A 233 -1.36 16.12 13.17
N LEU A 234 -2.55 15.69 13.58
CA LEU A 234 -3.74 15.61 12.71
C LEU A 234 -4.20 17.00 12.25
N LYS A 235 -4.17 18.02 13.12
CA LYS A 235 -4.51 19.39 12.75
C LYS A 235 -3.59 19.97 11.66
N LYS A 236 -2.33 19.53 11.60
CA LYS A 236 -1.32 19.96 10.62
C LYS A 236 -1.32 19.06 9.37
N LEU A 237 -2.01 17.93 9.40
CA LEU A 237 -1.94 16.92 8.35
C LEU A 237 -2.43 17.48 7.00
N GLN A 238 -1.57 17.39 5.99
CA GLN A 238 -1.89 17.74 4.62
C GLN A 238 -2.47 16.52 3.88
N GLU A 239 -2.83 16.69 2.62
CA GLU A 239 -3.30 15.61 1.77
C GLU A 239 -2.30 14.45 1.73
N LEU A 240 -2.81 13.22 1.52
CA LEU A 240 -1.97 12.04 1.43
C LEU A 240 -0.98 12.16 0.25
N ASN A 241 0.30 12.27 0.56
CA ASN A 241 1.37 12.33 -0.45
C ASN A 241 1.76 10.91 -0.91
N LEU A 242 0.83 10.23 -1.61
CA LEU A 242 1.08 8.90 -2.20
C LEU A 242 0.21 8.72 -3.45
N GLN A 243 0.86 8.55 -4.60
CA GLN A 243 0.19 8.46 -5.89
C GLN A 243 -0.59 7.14 -6.09
N GLY A 244 -1.58 7.17 -7.00
CA GLY A 244 -2.33 6.00 -7.43
C GLY A 244 -3.25 5.39 -6.37
N ARG A 245 -3.83 6.21 -5.48
CA ARG A 245 -4.77 5.79 -4.43
C ARG A 245 -6.11 6.50 -4.60
N CYS A 246 -6.88 6.08 -5.60
CA CYS A 246 -8.09 6.75 -6.04
C CYS A 246 -7.86 8.26 -6.26
N GLN A 247 -6.72 8.58 -6.87
CA GLN A 247 -6.24 9.94 -7.07
C GLN A 247 -6.95 10.58 -8.26
N GLU A 248 -7.51 11.75 -8.06
CA GLU A 248 -8.04 12.58 -9.15
C GLU A 248 -6.89 13.34 -9.82
N ILE A 249 -6.61 13.02 -11.08
CA ILE A 249 -5.53 13.63 -11.88
C ILE A 249 -5.99 14.93 -12.55
N SER A 250 -7.25 14.95 -12.96
CA SER A 250 -7.95 16.11 -13.50
C SER A 250 -9.46 15.90 -13.32
N PRO A 251 -10.31 16.91 -13.51
CA PRO A 251 -11.75 16.76 -13.32
C PRO A 251 -12.32 15.51 -14.03
N ASN A 252 -12.97 14.66 -13.25
CA ASN A 252 -13.56 13.38 -13.71
C ASN A 252 -12.54 12.32 -14.20
N PHE A 253 -11.26 12.47 -13.95
CA PHE A 253 -10.26 11.48 -14.29
C PHE A 253 -9.51 10.98 -13.03
N PHE A 254 -9.70 9.70 -12.72
CA PHE A 254 -9.18 9.04 -11.52
C PHE A 254 -8.24 7.89 -11.89
N VAL A 255 -7.25 7.65 -11.04
CA VAL A 255 -6.34 6.50 -11.14
C VAL A 255 -6.25 5.77 -9.81
N ASP A 256 -6.25 4.43 -9.86
CA ASP A 256 -6.01 3.58 -8.69
C ASP A 256 -5.25 2.31 -9.11
N VAL A 257 -4.21 1.95 -8.37
CA VAL A 257 -3.36 0.79 -8.65
C VAL A 257 -3.93 -0.54 -8.13
N GLY A 258 -5.15 -0.54 -7.64
CA GLY A 258 -5.84 -1.72 -7.15
C GLY A 258 -5.96 -2.81 -8.21
N HIS A 259 -5.81 -4.07 -7.79
CA HIS A 259 -5.74 -5.21 -8.69
C HIS A 259 -6.29 -6.50 -8.07
N ASN A 260 -7.16 -6.37 -7.08
CA ASN A 260 -7.83 -7.49 -6.41
C ASN A 260 -9.29 -7.13 -6.06
N PRO A 261 -10.14 -8.12 -5.72
CA PRO A 261 -11.56 -7.89 -5.43
C PRO A 261 -11.82 -6.92 -4.27
N MET A 262 -10.93 -6.87 -3.29
CA MET A 262 -11.05 -5.96 -2.15
C MET A 262 -10.81 -4.50 -2.58
N ALA A 263 -9.85 -4.24 -3.46
CA ALA A 263 -9.65 -2.92 -4.05
C ALA A 263 -10.84 -2.52 -4.95
N ALA A 264 -11.38 -3.46 -5.72
CA ALA A 264 -12.60 -3.25 -6.52
C ALA A 264 -13.78 -2.81 -5.64
N LYS A 265 -13.97 -3.45 -4.48
CA LYS A 265 -15.02 -3.06 -3.52
C LYS A 265 -14.83 -1.62 -3.00
N ALA A 266 -13.61 -1.20 -2.75
CA ALA A 266 -13.31 0.17 -2.34
C ALA A 266 -13.68 1.22 -3.41
N MET A 267 -13.58 0.86 -4.69
CA MET A 267 -14.03 1.74 -5.80
C MET A 267 -15.55 1.83 -5.86
N ILE A 268 -16.29 0.77 -5.56
CA ILE A 268 -17.77 0.84 -5.46
C ILE A 268 -18.17 1.86 -4.38
N ASP A 269 -17.55 1.80 -3.21
CA ASP A 269 -17.87 2.74 -2.12
C ASP A 269 -17.57 4.20 -2.53
N LYS A 270 -16.53 4.43 -3.34
CA LYS A 270 -16.18 5.78 -3.83
C LYS A 270 -17.13 6.30 -4.89
N PHE A 271 -17.58 5.44 -5.82
CA PHE A 271 -18.42 5.82 -6.96
C PHE A 271 -19.87 5.34 -6.82
N GLN A 272 -20.32 5.17 -5.56
CA GLN A 272 -21.68 4.71 -5.28
C GLN A 272 -22.74 5.65 -5.91
N GLY A 273 -23.67 5.07 -6.66
CA GLY A 273 -24.72 5.82 -7.36
C GLY A 273 -24.30 6.46 -8.68
N GLU A 274 -23.05 6.25 -9.11
CA GLU A 274 -22.52 6.77 -10.37
C GLU A 274 -22.17 5.65 -11.34
N LYS A 275 -22.13 5.99 -12.64
CA LYS A 275 -21.63 5.12 -13.70
C LYS A 275 -20.31 5.67 -14.23
N ILE A 276 -19.30 4.81 -14.31
CA ILE A 276 -17.94 5.19 -14.72
C ILE A 276 -17.54 4.49 -16.02
N ASN A 277 -16.69 5.14 -16.76
CA ASN A 277 -15.91 4.54 -17.83
C ASN A 277 -14.66 3.92 -17.21
N LEU A 278 -14.54 2.59 -17.26
CA LEU A 278 -13.44 1.85 -16.67
C LEU A 278 -12.35 1.60 -17.70
N ILE A 279 -11.21 2.24 -17.56
CA ILE A 279 -10.00 1.93 -18.34
C ILE A 279 -9.26 0.83 -17.59
N TYR A 280 -9.20 -0.37 -18.18
CA TYR A 280 -8.80 -1.57 -17.46
C TYR A 280 -7.85 -2.43 -18.26
N ASN A 281 -6.91 -3.02 -17.57
CA ASN A 281 -6.19 -4.23 -17.96
C ASN A 281 -5.64 -4.90 -16.70
N ALA A 282 -5.37 -6.20 -16.79
CA ALA A 282 -4.86 -6.98 -15.68
C ALA A 282 -3.92 -8.08 -16.19
N TYR A 283 -3.16 -8.66 -15.27
CA TYR A 283 -2.40 -9.87 -15.56
C TYR A 283 -3.27 -11.13 -15.44
N LEU A 284 -2.97 -12.15 -16.24
CA LEU A 284 -3.73 -13.41 -16.27
C LEU A 284 -3.80 -14.16 -14.94
N ASP A 285 -2.86 -13.91 -14.02
CA ASP A 285 -2.85 -14.53 -12.69
C ASP A 285 -3.80 -13.88 -11.68
N LYS A 286 -4.52 -12.82 -12.07
CA LYS A 286 -5.51 -12.14 -11.22
C LYS A 286 -6.91 -12.71 -11.42
N ASP A 287 -7.73 -12.62 -10.38
CA ASP A 287 -9.13 -13.02 -10.43
C ASP A 287 -9.98 -11.94 -11.11
N ILE A 288 -9.86 -11.89 -12.45
CA ILE A 288 -10.50 -10.87 -13.28
C ILE A 288 -12.03 -10.95 -13.19
N PHE A 289 -12.57 -12.18 -13.13
CA PHE A 289 -14.00 -12.37 -13.00
C PHE A 289 -14.54 -11.73 -11.72
N GLN A 290 -13.95 -12.01 -10.58
CA GLN A 290 -14.37 -11.44 -9.30
C GLN A 290 -14.19 -9.92 -9.25
N ILE A 291 -13.12 -9.38 -9.83
CA ILE A 291 -12.87 -7.93 -9.92
C ILE A 291 -13.99 -7.27 -10.75
N LEU A 292 -14.24 -7.72 -11.97
CA LEU A 292 -15.22 -7.12 -12.86
C LEU A 292 -16.67 -7.33 -12.39
N ASN A 293 -16.99 -8.51 -11.84
CA ASN A 293 -18.28 -8.78 -11.24
C ASN A 293 -18.55 -7.88 -10.03
N THR A 294 -17.51 -7.63 -9.22
CA THR A 294 -17.60 -6.68 -8.11
C THR A 294 -17.84 -5.26 -8.62
N LEU A 295 -17.09 -4.79 -9.62
CA LEU A 295 -17.22 -3.44 -10.16
C LEU A 295 -18.48 -3.21 -11.02
N LYS A 296 -19.16 -4.27 -11.49
CA LYS A 296 -20.31 -4.20 -12.39
C LYS A 296 -21.35 -3.14 -12.00
N PRO A 297 -21.74 -2.96 -10.72
CA PRO A 297 -22.74 -1.95 -10.34
C PRO A 297 -22.39 -0.52 -10.77
N ILE A 298 -21.11 -0.18 -10.84
CA ILE A 298 -20.64 1.18 -11.17
C ILE A 298 -20.12 1.30 -12.60
N ILE A 299 -19.87 0.21 -13.32
CA ILE A 299 -19.36 0.26 -14.70
C ILE A 299 -20.47 0.65 -15.67
N ASP A 300 -20.19 1.59 -16.55
CA ASP A 300 -20.92 1.88 -17.77
C ASP A 300 -20.30 1.14 -18.97
N THR A 301 -19.02 1.36 -19.20
CA THR A 301 -18.23 0.75 -20.28
C THR A 301 -16.85 0.37 -19.79
N ILE A 302 -16.32 -0.75 -20.26
CA ILE A 302 -14.90 -1.11 -20.10
C ILE A 302 -14.15 -0.70 -21.37
N GLN A 303 -13.05 0.02 -21.21
CA GLN A 303 -12.08 0.27 -22.27
C GLN A 303 -10.78 -0.44 -21.94
N ILE A 304 -10.39 -1.42 -22.75
CA ILE A 304 -9.14 -2.16 -22.55
C ILE A 304 -7.98 -1.30 -23.04
N TYR A 305 -7.09 -0.92 -22.10
CA TYR A 305 -5.87 -0.21 -22.43
C TYR A 305 -4.73 -1.21 -22.63
N LYS A 306 -4.23 -1.31 -23.85
CA LYS A 306 -3.12 -2.19 -24.22
C LYS A 306 -1.80 -1.48 -24.00
N TYR A 307 -0.89 -2.15 -23.31
CA TYR A 307 0.48 -1.68 -23.09
C TYR A 307 1.46 -2.87 -23.18
N LYS A 308 2.74 -2.57 -23.37
CA LYS A 308 3.77 -3.60 -23.45
C LYS A 308 4.16 -4.07 -22.05
N SER A 309 3.95 -5.35 -21.77
CA SER A 309 4.42 -6.01 -20.55
C SER A 309 5.43 -7.08 -20.89
N VAL A 310 6.62 -7.03 -20.26
CA VAL A 310 7.73 -7.96 -20.53
C VAL A 310 7.67 -9.18 -19.62
N GLU A 311 7.31 -8.97 -18.35
CA GLU A 311 7.42 -10.00 -17.31
C GLU A 311 6.18 -10.88 -17.18
N ARG A 312 4.99 -10.35 -17.53
CA ARG A 312 3.70 -11.01 -17.26
C ARG A 312 2.75 -10.80 -18.42
N LYS A 313 2.00 -11.85 -18.76
CA LYS A 313 1.01 -11.79 -19.84
C LYS A 313 -0.24 -11.01 -19.42
N LEU A 314 -0.67 -10.09 -20.25
CA LEU A 314 -1.92 -9.35 -20.11
C LEU A 314 -3.13 -10.20 -20.50
N ALA A 315 -4.29 -9.84 -19.99
CA ALA A 315 -5.52 -10.62 -20.06
C ALA A 315 -6.56 -10.04 -21.04
N ASP A 316 -6.12 -9.39 -22.12
CA ASP A 316 -7.00 -8.70 -23.08
C ASP A 316 -8.21 -9.56 -23.50
N ASP A 317 -7.94 -10.76 -24.03
CA ASP A 317 -8.99 -11.66 -24.54
C ASP A 317 -9.91 -12.18 -23.42
N GLU A 318 -9.33 -12.46 -22.24
CA GLU A 318 -10.09 -12.91 -21.09
C GLU A 318 -11.04 -11.81 -20.57
N ILE A 319 -10.58 -10.55 -20.56
CA ILE A 319 -11.41 -9.39 -20.18
C ILE A 319 -12.61 -9.26 -21.12
N TYR A 320 -12.43 -9.37 -22.46
CA TYR A 320 -13.54 -9.37 -23.42
C TYR A 320 -14.55 -10.48 -23.15
N SER A 321 -14.06 -11.71 -22.92
CA SER A 321 -14.90 -12.87 -22.63
C SER A 321 -15.72 -12.68 -21.35
N ILE A 322 -15.07 -12.21 -20.27
CA ILE A 322 -15.72 -11.99 -18.97
C ILE A 322 -16.71 -10.83 -19.07
N ALA A 323 -16.37 -9.71 -19.70
CA ALA A 323 -17.26 -8.58 -19.90
C ALA A 323 -18.55 -9.00 -20.64
N SER A 324 -18.41 -9.80 -21.70
CA SER A 324 -19.53 -10.37 -22.43
C SER A 324 -20.45 -11.22 -21.53
N LYS A 325 -19.87 -12.14 -20.74
CA LYS A 325 -20.61 -12.98 -19.78
C LYS A 325 -21.35 -12.15 -18.72
N LEU A 326 -20.76 -11.03 -18.31
CA LEU A 326 -21.35 -10.12 -17.32
C LEU A 326 -22.35 -9.14 -17.93
N GLY A 327 -22.49 -9.09 -19.26
CA GLY A 327 -23.36 -8.14 -19.97
C GLY A 327 -22.85 -6.70 -19.86
N ILE A 328 -21.52 -6.49 -19.81
CA ILE A 328 -20.89 -5.18 -19.76
C ILE A 328 -20.32 -4.85 -21.14
N GLN A 329 -20.61 -3.65 -21.65
CA GLN A 329 -20.03 -3.18 -22.91
C GLN A 329 -18.50 -3.07 -22.75
N CYS A 330 -17.75 -3.67 -23.70
CA CYS A 330 -16.29 -3.68 -23.68
C CYS A 330 -15.77 -3.32 -25.08
N LYS A 331 -14.79 -2.41 -25.12
CA LYS A 331 -14.13 -1.96 -26.36
C LYS A 331 -12.65 -1.70 -26.10
N GLU A 332 -11.85 -1.54 -27.15
CA GLU A 332 -10.48 -1.06 -27.02
C GLU A 332 -10.47 0.42 -26.60
N PHE A 333 -9.46 0.82 -25.81
CA PHE A 333 -9.29 2.21 -25.39
C PHE A 333 -8.95 3.10 -26.59
N VAL A 334 -9.67 4.22 -26.71
CA VAL A 334 -9.41 5.24 -27.73
C VAL A 334 -9.11 6.58 -27.08
N LYS A 335 -10.00 7.03 -26.17
CA LYS A 335 -9.86 8.30 -25.44
C LYS A 335 -10.70 8.28 -24.16
N LEU A 336 -10.41 9.20 -23.25
CA LEU A 336 -11.26 9.45 -22.09
C LEU A 336 -12.63 9.98 -22.52
N GLU A 337 -13.67 9.58 -21.82
CA GLU A 337 -15.03 10.07 -22.06
C GLU A 337 -15.23 11.41 -21.36
N GLU A 338 -15.48 12.47 -22.09
CA GLU A 338 -15.49 13.86 -21.58
C GLU A 338 -16.59 14.12 -20.53
N ASN A 339 -17.76 13.47 -20.69
CA ASN A 339 -18.93 13.69 -19.84
C ASN A 339 -19.13 12.60 -18.77
N LYS A 340 -18.13 11.77 -18.52
CA LYS A 340 -18.19 10.66 -17.56
C LYS A 340 -16.97 10.68 -16.65
N LYS A 341 -17.14 10.09 -15.48
CA LYS A 341 -15.97 9.78 -14.65
C LYS A 341 -15.21 8.62 -15.28
N ASN A 342 -13.91 8.82 -15.46
CA ASN A 342 -12.98 7.84 -16.00
C ASN A 342 -12.11 7.32 -14.86
N LEU A 343 -12.03 6.00 -14.73
CA LEU A 343 -11.17 5.34 -13.75
C LEU A 343 -10.18 4.42 -14.45
N VAL A 344 -8.89 4.70 -14.33
CA VAL A 344 -7.82 3.75 -14.68
C VAL A 344 -7.56 2.85 -13.47
N PHE A 345 -7.78 1.54 -13.62
CA PHE A 345 -7.71 0.57 -12.53
C PHE A 345 -7.21 -0.78 -13.02
N GLY A 346 -6.35 -1.48 -12.25
CA GLY A 346 -5.93 -2.85 -12.56
C GLY A 346 -4.50 -3.23 -12.17
N SER A 347 -3.54 -2.32 -12.20
CA SER A 347 -2.17 -2.56 -11.74
C SER A 347 -1.33 -1.27 -11.69
N PHE A 348 -0.18 -1.34 -11.02
CA PHE A 348 0.80 -0.26 -11.05
C PHE A 348 1.32 0.00 -12.47
N MET A 349 1.65 -1.05 -13.21
CA MET A 349 2.13 -0.94 -14.60
C MET A 349 1.10 -0.33 -15.55
N LEU A 350 -0.20 -0.65 -15.36
CA LEU A 350 -1.27 -0.03 -16.14
C LEU A 350 -1.30 1.48 -15.89
N VAL A 351 -1.32 1.89 -14.61
CA VAL A 351 -1.37 3.30 -14.22
C VAL A 351 -0.11 4.04 -14.71
N GLU A 352 1.06 3.45 -14.56
CA GLU A 352 2.33 4.00 -15.06
C GLU A 352 2.28 4.28 -16.57
N ASN A 353 1.98 3.24 -17.37
CA ASN A 353 1.97 3.36 -18.83
C ASN A 353 0.92 4.36 -19.30
N PHE A 354 -0.27 4.31 -18.71
CA PHE A 354 -1.34 5.23 -19.04
C PHE A 354 -0.96 6.69 -18.75
N LEU A 355 -0.43 6.98 -17.57
CA LEU A 355 -0.05 8.35 -17.18
C LEU A 355 1.14 8.87 -17.98
N LYS A 356 2.13 8.04 -18.31
CA LYS A 356 3.24 8.42 -19.19
C LYS A 356 2.75 8.87 -20.57
N GLU A 357 1.83 8.11 -21.15
CA GLU A 357 1.22 8.48 -22.44
C GLU A 357 0.34 9.73 -22.34
N TRP A 358 -0.45 9.85 -21.25
CA TRP A 358 -1.30 11.00 -20.98
C TRP A 358 -0.52 12.29 -20.77
N CYS A 359 0.56 12.26 -19.99
CA CYS A 359 1.41 13.43 -19.74
C CYS A 359 2.26 13.83 -20.95
N GLY A 360 2.62 12.86 -21.81
CA GLY A 360 3.36 13.12 -23.04
C GLY A 360 2.52 13.73 -24.17
N LYS A 361 1.18 13.74 -24.01
CA LYS A 361 0.23 14.36 -24.97
C LYS A 361 -0.25 15.76 -24.52
N LYS A 362 0.17 16.24 -23.36
CA LYS A 362 -0.05 17.60 -22.86
C LYS A 362 1.21 18.44 -23.03
#